data_b8e9e39000a4a577a432adefa9910d09
#
_entry.id   b8e9e39000a4a577a432adefa9910d09
#
_cell.length_a   1.000
_cell.length_b   1.000
_cell.length_c   1.000
_cell.angle_alpha   90.00
_cell.angle_beta   90.00
_cell.angle_gamma   90.00
#
_symmetry.space_group_name_H-M   'P 1'
#
loop_
_entity.id
_entity.type
_entity.pdbx_description
1 polymer ?
#
loop_
_entity_poly.entity_id
_entity_poly.type
_entity_poly.pdbx_seq_one_letter_code
_entity_poly.pdbx_strand_id
1 'polypeptide(L)'
;MKINKEDITIVILAGGKSERMGGQDKGLLQINKKYIIKHLYNICKEYSNEIYVNANRNLATYSEMGLIAWKDILENYQGPLAGMYTSLMNAKTKYVMTLPCDGPLVNHIYFKRMIDINSDFDIRAAHDGDRIQPVYSLIKKDLLNNLKL
;
A
#
# COMPACT_ATOMS: atom_id res chain seq x y z
N MET A 1 14.51 -1.76 17.32
CA MET A 1 13.37 -2.71 17.46
C MET A 1 12.85 -3.05 16.07
N LYS A 2 12.54 -4.26 15.81
CA LYS A 2 11.97 -4.70 14.51
C LYS A 2 10.46 -4.88 14.67
N ILE A 3 9.68 -4.35 13.73
CA ILE A 3 8.23 -4.58 13.70
C ILE A 3 7.98 -6.01 13.22
N ASN A 4 7.08 -6.71 13.92
CA ASN A 4 6.72 -8.09 13.57
C ASN A 4 5.65 -8.13 12.47
N LYS A 5 5.55 -9.28 11.80
CA LYS A 5 4.60 -9.56 10.73
C LYS A 5 3.14 -9.33 11.12
N GLU A 6 2.82 -9.64 12.37
CA GLU A 6 1.48 -9.54 12.96
C GLU A 6 1.09 -8.10 13.28
N ASP A 7 2.06 -7.20 13.39
CA ASP A 7 1.85 -5.80 13.76
C ASP A 7 1.62 -4.88 12.54
N ILE A 8 1.76 -5.40 11.32
CA ILE A 8 1.70 -4.62 10.08
C ILE A 8 0.55 -5.08 9.19
N THR A 9 -0.23 -4.13 8.70
CA THR A 9 -1.04 -4.29 7.48
C THR A 9 -0.30 -3.66 6.31
N ILE A 10 -0.15 -4.38 5.20
CA ILE A 10 0.39 -3.83 3.95
C ILE A 10 -0.74 -3.61 2.96
N VAL A 11 -0.81 -2.42 2.38
CA VAL A 11 -1.81 -2.06 1.37
C VAL A 11 -1.13 -1.59 0.09
N ILE A 12 -1.42 -2.30 -1.00
CA ILE A 12 -0.95 -1.95 -2.34
C ILE A 12 -1.98 -1.00 -2.96
N LEU A 13 -1.57 0.24 -3.22
CA LEU A 13 -2.45 1.29 -3.72
C LEU A 13 -2.58 1.18 -5.25
N ALA A 14 -3.78 0.82 -5.70
CA ALA A 14 -4.14 0.68 -7.11
C ALA A 14 -5.37 1.54 -7.50
N GLY A 15 -5.76 2.48 -6.65
CA GLY A 15 -7.03 3.22 -6.74
C GLY A 15 -7.06 4.39 -7.74
N GLY A 16 -5.96 4.71 -8.43
CA GLY A 16 -5.88 5.87 -9.34
C GLY A 16 -6.75 5.74 -10.59
N LYS A 17 -7.15 6.87 -11.17
CA LYS A 17 -7.93 6.92 -12.43
C LYS A 17 -7.16 6.44 -13.65
N SER A 18 -5.82 6.45 -13.59
CA SER A 18 -4.92 6.07 -14.71
C SER A 18 -5.21 6.78 -16.04
N GLU A 19 -5.62 8.05 -15.99
CA GLU A 19 -6.03 8.84 -17.17
C GLU A 19 -4.93 8.88 -18.24
N ARG A 20 -3.65 8.97 -17.83
CA ARG A 20 -2.49 8.99 -18.73
C ARG A 20 -2.26 7.67 -19.46
N MET A 21 -2.81 6.57 -18.98
CA MET A 21 -2.67 5.22 -19.56
C MET A 21 -3.97 4.74 -20.22
N GLY A 22 -4.80 5.64 -20.73
CA GLY A 22 -6.07 5.29 -21.36
C GLY A 22 -7.10 4.68 -20.41
N GLY A 23 -7.01 4.97 -19.12
CA GLY A 23 -7.94 4.47 -18.10
C GLY A 23 -7.70 3.01 -17.68
N GLN A 24 -6.59 2.39 -18.07
CA GLN A 24 -6.25 1.03 -17.63
C GLN A 24 -5.97 0.97 -16.13
N ASP A 25 -6.38 -0.12 -15.49
CA ASP A 25 -6.03 -0.40 -14.11
C ASP A 25 -4.56 -0.81 -14.02
N LYS A 26 -3.74 0.03 -13.40
CA LYS A 26 -2.29 -0.20 -13.28
C LYS A 26 -1.96 -1.49 -12.52
N GLY A 27 -2.78 -1.86 -11.52
CA GLY A 27 -2.61 -3.10 -10.77
C GLY A 27 -2.80 -4.35 -11.62
N LEU A 28 -3.56 -4.26 -12.70
CA LEU A 28 -3.83 -5.35 -13.64
C LEU A 28 -2.88 -5.37 -14.85
N LEU A 29 -1.88 -4.51 -14.87
CA LEU A 29 -0.82 -4.58 -15.88
C LEU A 29 0.01 -5.85 -15.70
N GLN A 30 0.47 -6.38 -16.83
CA GLN A 30 1.30 -7.58 -16.87
C GLN A 30 2.72 -7.26 -17.34
N ILE A 31 3.70 -7.88 -16.69
CA ILE A 31 5.08 -7.95 -17.17
C ILE A 31 5.41 -9.43 -17.36
N ASN A 32 5.85 -9.83 -18.54
CA ASN A 32 6.14 -11.23 -18.88
C ASN A 32 4.96 -12.17 -18.54
N LYS A 33 3.73 -11.77 -18.92
CA LYS A 33 2.47 -12.51 -18.66
C LYS A 33 2.12 -12.69 -17.19
N LYS A 34 2.74 -11.93 -16.28
CA LYS A 34 2.44 -11.96 -14.85
C LYS A 34 1.91 -10.60 -14.40
N TYR A 35 0.84 -10.61 -13.62
CA TYR A 35 0.28 -9.38 -13.04
C TYR A 35 1.26 -8.76 -12.03
N ILE A 36 1.50 -7.47 -12.17
CA ILE A 36 2.37 -6.70 -11.26
C ILE A 36 1.88 -6.83 -9.82
N ILE A 37 0.57 -6.72 -9.62
CA ILE A 37 -0.03 -6.83 -8.29
C ILE A 37 0.27 -8.17 -7.61
N LYS A 38 0.28 -9.26 -8.35
CA LYS A 38 0.61 -10.59 -7.80
C LYS A 38 2.07 -10.70 -7.41
N HIS A 39 2.95 -10.09 -8.18
CA HIS A 39 4.37 -10.03 -7.86
C HIS A 39 4.60 -9.27 -6.54
N LEU A 40 4.01 -8.08 -6.41
CA LEU A 40 4.09 -7.28 -5.18
C LEU A 40 3.48 -8.01 -3.98
N TYR A 41 2.31 -8.60 -4.15
CA TYR A 41 1.65 -9.38 -3.11
C TYR A 41 2.52 -10.53 -2.60
N ASN A 42 3.19 -11.24 -3.49
CA ASN A 42 4.08 -12.34 -3.12
C ASN A 42 5.29 -11.88 -2.29
N ILE A 43 5.85 -10.72 -2.59
CA ILE A 43 6.91 -10.12 -1.76
C ILE A 43 6.34 -9.71 -0.40
N CYS A 44 5.19 -9.05 -0.37
CA CYS A 44 4.55 -8.57 0.85
C CYS A 44 4.26 -9.68 1.86
N LYS A 45 3.96 -10.90 1.41
CA LYS A 45 3.68 -12.07 2.27
C LYS A 45 4.84 -12.44 3.21
N GLU A 46 6.05 -12.04 2.88
CA GLU A 46 7.20 -12.26 3.77
C GLU A 46 7.22 -11.29 4.96
N TYR A 47 6.50 -10.16 4.86
CA TYR A 47 6.56 -9.06 5.83
C TYR A 47 5.27 -8.80 6.57
N SER A 48 4.14 -9.33 6.09
CA SER A 48 2.84 -9.21 6.74
C SER A 48 1.95 -10.41 6.48
N ASN A 49 1.05 -10.69 7.43
CA ASN A 49 -0.05 -11.64 7.28
C ASN A 49 -1.33 -10.93 6.79
N GLU A 50 -1.38 -9.60 6.88
CA GLU A 50 -2.51 -8.76 6.53
C GLU A 50 -2.16 -7.92 5.29
N ILE A 51 -2.55 -8.39 4.11
CA ILE A 51 -2.22 -7.74 2.83
C ILE A 51 -3.50 -7.48 2.05
N TYR A 52 -3.67 -6.23 1.62
CA TYR A 52 -4.85 -5.76 0.90
C TYR A 52 -4.45 -4.95 -0.33
N VAL A 53 -5.38 -4.82 -1.25
CA VAL A 53 -5.29 -3.91 -2.39
C VAL A 53 -6.28 -2.78 -2.16
N ASN A 54 -5.87 -1.53 -2.35
CA ASN A 54 -6.81 -0.42 -2.44
C ASN A 54 -7.13 -0.21 -3.91
N ALA A 55 -8.38 -0.44 -4.30
CA ALA A 55 -8.85 -0.30 -5.67
C ALA A 55 -10.30 0.14 -5.73
N ASN A 56 -10.66 1.02 -6.68
CA ASN A 56 -12.02 1.53 -6.86
C ASN A 56 -12.79 0.83 -8.00
N ARG A 57 -12.12 -0.04 -8.74
CA ARG A 57 -12.68 -0.78 -9.88
C ARG A 57 -12.06 -2.17 -9.98
N ASN A 58 -12.64 -3.02 -10.82
CA ASN A 58 -12.17 -4.38 -11.05
C ASN A 58 -12.05 -5.24 -9.77
N LEU A 59 -12.89 -4.96 -8.78
CA LEU A 59 -12.84 -5.65 -7.48
C LEU A 59 -13.03 -7.16 -7.61
N ALA A 60 -13.90 -7.60 -8.54
CA ALA A 60 -14.12 -9.00 -8.84
C ALA A 60 -12.83 -9.67 -9.38
N THR A 61 -12.10 -8.99 -10.26
CA THR A 61 -10.84 -9.49 -10.82
C THR A 61 -9.78 -9.70 -9.74
N TYR A 62 -9.65 -8.75 -8.81
CA TYR A 62 -8.73 -8.92 -7.67
C TYR A 62 -9.16 -10.10 -6.79
N SER A 63 -10.46 -10.24 -6.52
CA SER A 63 -11.01 -11.37 -5.75
C SER A 63 -10.72 -12.72 -6.42
N GLU A 64 -10.88 -12.83 -7.73
CA GLU A 64 -10.55 -14.04 -8.51
C GLU A 64 -9.06 -14.40 -8.42
N MET A 65 -8.19 -13.42 -8.24
CA MET A 65 -6.76 -13.63 -7.98
C MET A 65 -6.45 -14.04 -6.53
N GLY A 66 -7.44 -14.12 -5.66
CA GLY A 66 -7.26 -14.39 -4.24
C GLY A 66 -6.79 -13.18 -3.43
N LEU A 67 -7.02 -11.95 -3.94
CA LEU A 67 -6.66 -10.71 -3.27
C LEU A 67 -7.90 -10.05 -2.68
N ILE A 68 -7.76 -9.47 -1.48
CA ILE A 68 -8.84 -8.69 -0.87
C ILE A 68 -8.63 -7.22 -1.22
N ALA A 69 -9.62 -6.62 -1.86
CA ALA A 69 -9.57 -5.22 -2.26
C ALA A 69 -10.49 -4.35 -1.38
N TRP A 70 -9.97 -3.19 -0.97
CA TRP A 70 -10.70 -2.13 -0.28
C TRP A 70 -10.95 -0.96 -1.22
N LYS A 71 -12.20 -0.57 -1.36
CA LYS A 71 -12.59 0.62 -2.09
C LYS A 71 -12.37 1.86 -1.21
N ASP A 72 -12.03 3.00 -1.82
CA ASP A 72 -11.89 4.26 -1.12
C ASP A 72 -13.14 4.62 -0.32
N ILE A 73 -12.94 5.02 0.95
CA ILE A 73 -14.01 5.53 1.81
C ILE A 73 -14.38 6.95 1.37
N LEU A 74 -13.38 7.76 1.00
CA LEU A 74 -13.59 9.10 0.50
C LEU A 74 -14.02 9.06 -0.97
N GLU A 75 -15.11 9.74 -1.29
CA GLU A 75 -15.62 9.85 -2.65
C GLU A 75 -14.80 10.84 -3.49
N ASN A 76 -14.98 10.79 -4.83
CA ASN A 76 -14.44 11.73 -5.80
C ASN A 76 -12.91 11.72 -5.97
N TYR A 77 -12.25 10.59 -5.75
CA TYR A 77 -10.82 10.42 -6.04
C TYR A 77 -9.93 11.52 -5.49
N GLN A 78 -9.69 11.48 -4.21
CA GLN A 78 -8.79 12.40 -3.51
C GLN A 78 -7.30 12.06 -3.71
N GLY A 79 -6.97 11.34 -4.79
CA GLY A 79 -5.62 10.87 -5.07
C GLY A 79 -5.13 9.78 -4.11
N PRO A 80 -3.81 9.57 -3.99
CA PRO A 80 -3.24 8.53 -3.14
C PRO A 80 -3.60 8.65 -1.66
N LEU A 81 -3.86 9.87 -1.19
CA LEU A 81 -4.25 10.12 0.21
C LEU A 81 -5.57 9.45 0.58
N ALA A 82 -6.52 9.33 -0.35
CA ALA A 82 -7.78 8.62 -0.12
C ALA A 82 -7.53 7.13 0.16
N GLY A 83 -6.65 6.50 -0.61
CA GLY A 83 -6.24 5.12 -0.39
C GLY A 83 -5.48 4.92 0.92
N MET A 84 -4.59 5.84 1.27
CA MET A 84 -3.86 5.80 2.55
C MET A 84 -4.81 5.97 3.73
N TYR A 85 -5.77 6.90 3.67
CA TYR A 85 -6.81 7.09 4.66
C TYR A 85 -7.68 5.83 4.81
N THR A 86 -8.15 5.27 3.71
CA THR A 86 -8.91 4.01 3.69
C THR A 86 -8.14 2.87 4.34
N SER A 87 -6.83 2.79 4.06
CA SER A 87 -5.95 1.78 4.64
C SER A 87 -5.85 1.91 6.15
N LEU A 88 -5.69 3.12 6.66
CA LEU A 88 -5.63 3.39 8.10
C LEU A 88 -6.97 3.08 8.79
N MET A 89 -8.10 3.43 8.16
CA MET A 89 -9.43 3.18 8.72
C MET A 89 -9.73 1.69 8.83
N ASN A 90 -9.39 0.90 7.83
CA ASN A 90 -9.73 -0.53 7.76
C ASN A 90 -8.72 -1.45 8.46
N ALA A 91 -7.46 -1.08 8.53
CA ALA A 91 -6.43 -1.90 9.17
C ALA A 91 -6.74 -2.14 10.66
N LYS A 92 -6.41 -3.34 11.14
CA LYS A 92 -6.56 -3.73 12.55
C LYS A 92 -5.22 -3.80 13.29
N THR A 93 -4.13 -3.74 12.56
CA THR A 93 -2.77 -3.82 13.11
C THR A 93 -2.27 -2.46 13.59
N LYS A 94 -1.17 -2.47 14.32
CA LYS A 94 -0.55 -1.27 14.91
C LYS A 94 0.07 -0.33 13.87
N TYR A 95 0.56 -0.90 12.77
CA TYR A 95 1.19 -0.17 11.68
C TYR A 95 0.51 -0.46 10.36
N VAL A 96 0.48 0.53 9.49
CA VAL A 96 0.02 0.40 8.11
C VAL A 96 1.16 0.80 7.17
N MET A 97 1.55 -0.10 6.29
CA MET A 97 2.50 0.18 5.23
C MET A 97 1.75 0.33 3.92
N THR A 98 1.98 1.43 3.22
CA THR A 98 1.44 1.66 1.87
C THR A 98 2.56 1.63 0.83
N LEU A 99 2.24 1.13 -0.35
CA LEU A 99 3.10 1.18 -1.53
C LEU A 99 2.23 1.23 -2.79
N PRO A 100 2.67 1.94 -3.85
CA PRO A 100 1.92 2.00 -5.10
C PRO A 100 2.09 0.71 -5.90
N CYS A 101 1.08 0.36 -6.69
CA CYS A 101 1.11 -0.81 -7.56
C CYS A 101 2.06 -0.67 -8.77
N ASP A 102 2.46 0.56 -9.11
CA ASP A 102 3.38 0.85 -10.22
C ASP A 102 4.86 0.92 -9.78
N GLY A 103 5.17 0.41 -8.59
CA GLY A 103 6.52 0.24 -8.08
C GLY A 103 7.00 -1.23 -8.11
N PRO A 104 7.05 -1.90 -9.28
CA PRO A 104 7.34 -3.33 -9.35
C PRO A 104 8.78 -3.69 -8.95
N LEU A 105 9.65 -2.70 -8.84
CA LEU A 105 11.05 -2.87 -8.43
C LEU A 105 11.25 -2.81 -6.90
N VAL A 106 10.18 -2.68 -6.14
CA VAL A 106 10.24 -2.81 -4.68
C VAL A 106 10.77 -4.18 -4.31
N ASN A 107 11.78 -4.20 -3.46
CA ASN A 107 12.51 -5.39 -3.08
C ASN A 107 12.62 -5.55 -1.56
N HIS A 108 13.21 -6.65 -1.12
CA HIS A 108 13.39 -6.96 0.30
C HIS A 108 14.19 -5.92 1.09
N ILE A 109 15.09 -5.17 0.44
CA ILE A 109 15.88 -4.10 1.11
C ILE A 109 14.95 -2.98 1.56
N TYR A 110 13.99 -2.61 0.72
CA TYR A 110 12.98 -1.60 1.07
C TYR A 110 12.21 -2.02 2.33
N PHE A 111 11.63 -3.22 2.34
CA PHE A 111 10.86 -3.69 3.51
C PHE A 111 11.71 -3.76 4.77
N LYS A 112 12.91 -4.33 4.70
CA LYS A 112 13.82 -4.41 5.83
C LYS A 112 14.13 -3.05 6.42
N ARG A 113 14.41 -2.05 5.58
CA ARG A 113 14.69 -0.68 6.03
C ARG A 113 13.47 -0.02 6.66
N MET A 114 12.27 -0.26 6.12
CA MET A 114 11.05 0.35 6.64
C MET A 114 10.66 -0.21 8.01
N ILE A 115 10.84 -1.51 8.25
CA ILE A 115 10.44 -2.17 9.50
C ILE A 115 11.52 -2.19 10.58
N ASP A 116 12.76 -1.84 10.27
CA ASP A 116 13.84 -1.74 11.24
C ASP A 116 13.78 -0.36 11.92
N ILE A 117 13.27 -0.34 13.15
CA ILE A 117 12.97 0.90 13.86
C ILE A 117 14.10 1.23 14.82
N ASN A 118 14.79 2.32 14.54
CA ASN A 118 15.84 2.86 15.39
C ASN A 118 15.39 4.08 16.23
N SER A 119 14.22 4.64 15.91
CA SER A 119 13.68 5.83 16.56
C SER A 119 12.15 5.77 16.62
N ASP A 120 11.55 6.53 17.49
CA ASP A 120 10.10 6.74 17.48
C ASP A 120 9.68 7.61 16.28
N PHE A 121 8.53 7.31 15.68
CA PHE A 121 8.00 8.02 14.53
C PHE A 121 6.48 7.87 14.45
N ASP A 122 5.79 8.82 13.87
CA ASP A 122 4.38 8.70 13.50
C ASP A 122 4.22 8.22 12.06
N ILE A 123 5.04 8.76 11.16
CA ILE A 123 5.13 8.35 9.75
C ILE A 123 6.59 8.20 9.36
N ARG A 124 6.90 7.11 8.70
CA ARG A 124 8.19 6.86 8.06
C ARG A 124 7.97 6.75 6.56
N ALA A 125 8.41 7.75 5.79
CA ALA A 125 8.32 7.76 4.34
C ALA A 125 9.67 7.41 3.70
N ALA A 126 9.62 6.72 2.57
CA ALA A 126 10.82 6.44 1.79
C ALA A 126 11.37 7.70 1.13
N HIS A 127 12.69 7.73 0.91
CA HIS A 127 13.40 8.78 0.18
C HIS A 127 14.27 8.12 -0.89
N ASP A 128 14.19 8.59 -2.13
CA ASP A 128 14.87 7.97 -3.27
C ASP A 128 16.29 8.53 -3.53
N GLY A 129 16.74 9.43 -2.65
CA GLY A 129 18.01 10.17 -2.79
C GLY A 129 17.82 11.60 -3.27
N ASP A 130 16.71 11.91 -3.93
CA ASP A 130 16.35 13.23 -4.44
C ASP A 130 15.16 13.84 -3.68
N ARG A 131 14.11 13.05 -3.45
CA ARG A 131 12.89 13.53 -2.80
C ARG A 131 12.20 12.43 -1.97
N ILE A 132 11.32 12.89 -1.07
CA ILE A 132 10.45 12.00 -0.29
C ILE A 132 9.40 11.38 -1.22
N GLN A 133 9.14 10.08 -1.03
CA GLN A 133 8.14 9.30 -1.72
C GLN A 133 6.97 8.99 -0.77
N PRO A 134 5.98 9.89 -0.60
CA PRO A 134 4.98 9.79 0.48
C PRO A 134 4.10 8.55 0.40
N VAL A 135 3.89 8.01 -0.80
CA VAL A 135 3.07 6.82 -1.02
C VAL A 135 3.74 5.54 -0.51
N TYR A 136 5.07 5.56 -0.40
CA TYR A 136 5.86 4.52 0.23
C TYR A 136 6.06 4.86 1.71
N SER A 137 5.07 4.57 2.53
CA SER A 137 5.07 4.97 3.95
C SER A 137 4.74 3.83 4.88
N LEU A 138 5.31 3.88 6.07
CA LEU A 138 4.92 3.11 7.25
C LEU A 138 4.36 4.09 8.28
N ILE A 139 3.11 3.88 8.68
CA ILE A 139 2.32 4.84 9.46
C ILE A 139 1.82 4.14 10.72
N LYS A 140 1.96 4.77 11.88
CA LYS A 140 1.28 4.31 13.10
C LYS A 140 -0.23 4.54 12.96
N LYS A 141 -1.02 3.51 13.22
CA LYS A 141 -2.48 3.58 13.08
C LYS A 141 -3.11 4.59 14.05
N ASP A 142 -2.56 4.76 15.23
CA ASP A 142 -3.07 5.69 16.23
C ASP A 142 -2.93 7.18 15.80
N LEU A 143 -2.15 7.46 14.77
CA LEU A 143 -2.11 8.79 14.16
C LEU A 143 -3.50 9.29 13.72
N LEU A 144 -4.41 8.38 13.33
CA LEU A 144 -5.80 8.73 13.00
C LEU A 144 -6.51 9.46 14.13
N ASN A 145 -6.21 9.15 15.39
CA ASN A 145 -6.82 9.79 16.54
C ASN A 145 -6.43 11.27 16.65
N ASN A 146 -5.33 11.64 16.02
CA ASN A 146 -4.78 13.01 16.00
C ASN A 146 -5.17 13.79 14.73
N LEU A 147 -5.66 13.08 13.70
CA LEU A 147 -6.16 13.70 12.47
C LEU A 147 -7.63 14.13 12.71
N LYS A 148 -7.83 15.41 13.01
CA LYS A 148 -9.16 16.02 12.96
C LYS A 148 -9.51 16.27 11.48
N LEU A 149 -10.22 15.35 10.88
CA LEU A 149 -10.86 15.52 9.58
C LEU A 149 -12.24 16.15 9.74
#